data_881956217c672154bb1f110136461d2f
#
_entry.id   881956217c672154bb1f110136461d2f
#
_cell.length_a   1.000
_cell.length_b   1.000
_cell.length_c   1.000
_cell.angle_alpha   90.00
_cell.angle_beta   90.00
_cell.angle_gamma   90.00
#
_symmetry.space_group_name_H-M   'P 1'
#
loop_
_entity.id
_entity.type
_entity.pdbx_description
1 polymer ?
#
loop_
_entity_poly.entity_id
_entity_poly.type
_entity_poly.pdbx_seq_one_letter_code
_entity_poly.pdbx_strand_id
1 'polypeptide(L)'
;MSLTTKNTIKIFLGLIVLPALLFSLYTWASLNWVYSSGERAGYVQKFSLKGYLCKTWEGEIVLVSMPGTQAEKFLFTVQDEAVAKKLNDSMGLRVKIHYQEHKGIPSSCFGETAYFVDELVVLEK
;
A
#
# COMPACT_ATOMS: atom_id res chain seq x y z
N MET A 1 14.76 -20.04 42.92
CA MET A 1 13.71 -20.12 41.91
C MET A 1 13.47 -21.57 41.52
N SER A 2 12.25 -22.04 41.61
CA SER A 2 11.93 -23.41 41.24
C SER A 2 11.99 -23.64 39.72
N LEU A 3 12.25 -24.85 39.29
CA LEU A 3 12.22 -25.26 37.90
C LEU A 3 10.87 -24.96 37.27
N THR A 4 9.79 -25.08 38.06
CA THR A 4 8.43 -24.81 37.60
C THR A 4 8.25 -23.35 37.20
N THR A 5 8.83 -22.40 37.95
CA THR A 5 8.76 -20.98 37.64
C THR A 5 9.52 -20.67 36.35
N LYS A 6 10.69 -21.27 36.15
CA LYS A 6 11.48 -21.09 34.93
C LYS A 6 10.74 -21.64 33.72
N ASN A 7 10.10 -22.80 33.85
CA ASN A 7 9.30 -23.40 32.78
C ASN A 7 8.08 -22.54 32.46
N THR A 8 7.42 -21.99 33.47
CA THR A 8 6.27 -21.09 33.28
C THR A 8 6.67 -19.85 32.51
N ILE A 9 7.82 -19.24 32.85
CA ILE A 9 8.34 -18.08 32.14
C ILE A 9 8.62 -18.40 30.68
N LYS A 10 9.26 -19.57 30.41
CA LYS A 10 9.55 -20.00 29.04
C LYS A 10 8.29 -20.21 28.22
N ILE A 11 7.28 -20.85 28.82
CA ILE A 11 6.00 -21.09 28.16
C ILE A 11 5.31 -19.76 27.88
N PHE A 12 5.32 -18.83 28.82
CA PHE A 12 4.72 -17.51 28.67
C PHE A 12 5.40 -16.71 27.59
N LEU A 13 6.73 -16.72 27.56
CA LEU A 13 7.51 -16.05 26.50
C LEU A 13 7.21 -16.66 25.13
N GLY A 14 7.09 -17.98 25.05
CA GLY A 14 6.76 -18.66 23.81
C GLY A 14 5.36 -18.29 23.29
N LEU A 15 4.40 -18.11 24.21
CA LEU A 15 3.04 -17.70 23.85
C LEU A 15 2.98 -16.28 23.30
N ILE A 16 3.96 -15.43 23.63
CA ILE A 16 4.04 -14.07 23.10
C ILE A 16 4.88 -14.03 21.83
N VAL A 17 6.05 -14.69 21.85
CA VAL A 17 7.03 -14.63 20.76
C VAL A 17 6.53 -15.36 19.51
N LEU A 18 5.91 -16.53 19.67
CA LEU A 18 5.45 -17.33 18.53
C LEU A 18 4.39 -16.62 17.69
N PRO A 19 3.30 -16.07 18.29
CA PRO A 19 2.35 -15.29 17.51
C PRO A 19 2.97 -14.05 16.87
N ALA A 20 3.89 -13.38 17.56
CA ALA A 20 4.57 -12.21 17.02
C ALA A 20 5.42 -12.57 15.78
N LEU A 21 6.13 -13.69 15.83
CA LEU A 21 6.92 -14.17 14.69
C LEU A 21 6.01 -14.56 13.52
N LEU A 22 4.90 -15.24 13.79
CA LEU A 22 3.95 -15.64 12.74
C LEU A 22 3.30 -14.43 12.10
N PHE A 23 2.94 -13.44 12.91
CA PHE A 23 2.36 -12.18 12.39
C PHE A 23 3.38 -11.42 11.54
N SER A 24 4.63 -11.34 12.01
CA SER A 24 5.70 -10.66 11.27
C SER A 24 5.97 -11.35 9.94
N LEU A 25 6.00 -12.69 9.94
CA LEU A 25 6.21 -13.47 8.73
C LEU A 25 5.03 -13.29 7.75
N TYR A 26 3.81 -13.31 8.26
CA TYR A 26 2.62 -13.06 7.45
C TYR A 26 2.65 -11.67 6.83
N THR A 27 2.97 -10.65 7.62
CA THR A 27 3.06 -9.27 7.14
C THR A 27 4.13 -9.14 6.05
N TRP A 28 5.32 -9.71 6.30
CA TRP A 28 6.39 -9.70 5.30
C TRP A 28 5.95 -10.38 4.01
N ALA A 29 5.33 -11.55 4.13
CA ALA A 29 4.86 -12.31 2.97
C ALA A 29 3.79 -11.54 2.19
N SER A 30 2.82 -10.91 2.88
CA SER A 30 1.75 -10.18 2.21
C SER A 30 2.26 -8.93 1.49
N LEU A 31 3.26 -8.25 2.05
CA LEU A 31 3.86 -7.07 1.43
C LEU A 31 4.76 -7.42 0.24
N ASN A 32 5.32 -8.63 0.23
CA ASN A 32 6.19 -9.08 -0.85
C ASN A 32 5.48 -9.96 -1.88
N TRP A 33 4.28 -10.39 -1.58
CA TRP A 33 3.49 -11.19 -2.52
C TRP A 33 2.72 -10.26 -3.44
N VAL A 34 3.07 -10.28 -4.72
CA VAL A 34 2.35 -9.51 -5.73
C VAL A 34 1.27 -10.41 -6.31
N TYR A 35 -0.01 -10.09 -6.01
CA TYR A 35 -1.15 -10.82 -6.53
C TYR A 35 -1.35 -10.53 -8.01
N SER A 36 -1.24 -9.26 -8.38
CA SER A 36 -1.31 -8.85 -9.77
C SER A 36 -0.46 -7.59 -9.96
N SER A 37 -0.05 -7.37 -11.20
CA SER A 37 0.64 -6.14 -11.56
C SER A 37 0.14 -5.69 -12.93
N GLY A 38 0.21 -4.39 -13.16
CA GLY A 38 -0.25 -3.84 -14.43
C GLY A 38 0.03 -2.36 -14.52
N GLU A 39 -0.50 -1.77 -15.57
CA GLU A 39 -0.37 -0.35 -15.81
C GLU A 39 -1.75 0.26 -16.06
N ARG A 40 -1.92 1.49 -15.60
CA ARG A 40 -3.12 2.26 -15.87
C ARG A 40 -2.74 3.69 -16.23
N ALA A 41 -3.53 4.29 -17.09
CA ALA A 41 -3.36 5.67 -17.50
C ALA A 41 -4.58 6.48 -17.09
N GLY A 42 -4.35 7.71 -16.65
CA GLY A 42 -5.43 8.60 -16.24
C GLY A 42 -4.87 9.93 -15.78
N TYR A 43 -5.75 10.84 -15.42
CA TYR A 43 -5.39 12.15 -14.89
C TYR A 43 -5.30 12.08 -13.37
N VAL A 44 -4.20 12.60 -12.83
CA VAL A 44 -4.02 12.66 -11.38
C VAL A 44 -4.95 13.73 -10.83
N GLN A 45 -5.96 13.31 -10.06
CA GLN A 45 -6.95 14.23 -9.49
C GLN A 45 -6.73 14.54 -8.04
N LYS A 46 -6.20 13.56 -7.28
CA LYS A 46 -6.03 13.71 -5.86
C LYS A 46 -4.80 12.96 -5.42
N PHE A 47 -4.01 13.57 -4.55
CA PHE A 47 -2.85 12.94 -3.94
C PHE A 47 -2.62 13.59 -2.58
N SER A 48 -2.61 12.79 -1.52
CA SER A 48 -2.49 13.32 -0.17
C SER A 48 -1.83 12.31 0.76
N LEU A 49 -1.28 12.83 1.85
CA LEU A 49 -0.75 12.01 2.93
C LEU A 49 -1.85 11.84 3.97
N LYS A 50 -2.30 10.63 4.18
CA LYS A 50 -3.44 10.30 5.05
C LYS A 50 -3.07 9.35 6.16
N GLY A 51 -3.81 9.42 7.25
CA GLY A 51 -3.71 8.49 8.36
C GLY A 51 -3.74 9.21 9.69
N TYR A 52 -4.12 8.49 10.73
CA TYR A 52 -4.14 9.02 12.09
C TYR A 52 -2.80 8.80 12.78
N LEU A 53 -2.40 7.55 12.96
CA LEU A 53 -1.12 7.20 13.57
C LEU A 53 -0.07 6.89 12.52
N CYS A 54 -0.45 6.10 11.52
CA CYS A 54 0.40 5.78 10.38
C CYS A 54 -0.10 6.58 9.19
N LYS A 55 0.79 7.36 8.58
CA LYS A 55 0.44 8.15 7.40
C LYS A 55 0.99 7.50 6.15
N THR A 56 0.14 7.38 5.14
CA THR A 56 0.49 6.82 3.85
C THR A 56 0.08 7.76 2.73
N TRP A 57 0.85 7.76 1.65
CA TRP A 57 0.50 8.53 0.46
C TRP A 57 -0.60 7.82 -0.30
N GLU A 58 -1.73 8.49 -0.45
CA GLU A 58 -2.89 7.96 -1.13
C GLU A 58 -3.28 8.87 -2.29
N GLY A 59 -3.51 8.27 -3.45
CA GLY A 59 -3.83 9.03 -4.64
C GLY A 59 -5.00 8.45 -5.41
N GLU A 60 -5.44 9.23 -6.38
CA GLU A 60 -6.55 8.87 -7.23
C GLU A 60 -6.29 9.39 -8.63
N ILE A 61 -6.42 8.51 -9.62
CA ILE A 61 -6.43 8.91 -11.02
C ILE A 61 -7.82 8.66 -11.59
N VAL A 62 -8.22 9.53 -12.51
CA VAL A 62 -9.49 9.38 -13.23
C VAL A 62 -9.17 8.84 -14.61
N LEU A 63 -9.74 7.68 -14.90
CA LEU A 63 -9.60 7.04 -16.19
C LEU A 63 -10.55 7.70 -17.19
N VAL A 64 -10.06 7.95 -18.39
CA VAL A 64 -10.89 8.54 -19.45
C VAL A 64 -11.90 7.50 -19.92
N SER A 65 -13.18 7.83 -19.82
CA SER A 65 -14.26 6.94 -20.26
C SER A 65 -14.94 7.54 -21.49
N MET A 66 -15.79 6.74 -22.11
CA MET A 66 -16.58 7.19 -23.28
C MET A 66 -17.55 8.31 -22.87
N PRO A 67 -17.85 9.24 -23.79
CA PRO A 67 -18.87 10.26 -23.52
C PRO A 67 -20.20 9.63 -23.09
N GLY A 68 -20.82 10.23 -22.08
CA GLY A 68 -22.07 9.73 -21.53
C GLY A 68 -21.96 8.71 -20.42
N THR A 69 -20.74 8.25 -20.09
CA THR A 69 -20.49 7.35 -18.97
C THR A 69 -19.82 8.10 -17.83
N GLN A 70 -19.96 7.56 -16.62
CA GLN A 70 -19.25 8.12 -15.47
C GLN A 70 -17.77 7.80 -15.56
N ALA A 71 -16.93 8.74 -15.16
CA ALA A 71 -15.49 8.54 -15.12
C ALA A 71 -15.14 7.49 -14.06
N GLU A 72 -14.32 6.52 -14.45
CA GLU A 72 -13.85 5.50 -13.53
C GLU A 72 -12.66 6.04 -12.75
N LYS A 73 -12.68 5.84 -11.45
CA LYS A 73 -11.60 6.27 -10.55
C LYS A 73 -10.78 5.07 -10.12
N PHE A 74 -9.47 5.27 -10.04
CA PHE A 74 -8.56 4.24 -9.55
C PHE A 74 -7.81 4.80 -8.35
N LEU A 75 -8.05 4.19 -7.19
CA LEU A 75 -7.41 4.57 -5.94
C LEU A 75 -6.17 3.72 -5.72
N PHE A 76 -5.09 4.35 -5.26
CA PHE A 76 -3.82 3.66 -5.07
C PHE A 76 -3.04 4.25 -3.91
N THR A 77 -2.06 3.47 -3.44
CA THR A 77 -1.14 3.84 -2.37
C THR A 77 0.27 3.94 -2.92
N VAL A 78 1.07 4.87 -2.41
CA VAL A 78 2.46 5.04 -2.78
C VAL A 78 3.33 4.95 -1.53
N GLN A 79 4.29 4.04 -1.54
CA GLN A 79 5.22 3.88 -0.41
C GLN A 79 6.56 4.60 -0.64
N ASP A 80 6.95 4.79 -1.90
CA ASP A 80 8.21 5.41 -2.27
C ASP A 80 8.07 6.94 -2.30
N GLU A 81 8.92 7.63 -1.53
CA GLU A 81 8.89 9.09 -1.46
C GLU A 81 9.22 9.77 -2.80
N ALA A 82 10.10 9.19 -3.58
CA ALA A 82 10.45 9.73 -4.90
C ALA A 82 9.26 9.66 -5.85
N VAL A 83 8.53 8.57 -5.84
CA VAL A 83 7.31 8.40 -6.62
C VAL A 83 6.23 9.34 -6.13
N ALA A 84 6.11 9.50 -4.81
CA ALA A 84 5.15 10.42 -4.21
C ALA A 84 5.39 11.86 -4.65
N LYS A 85 6.63 12.32 -4.65
CA LYS A 85 6.98 13.65 -5.10
C LYS A 85 6.65 13.85 -6.57
N LYS A 86 6.97 12.86 -7.39
CA LYS A 86 6.71 12.91 -8.83
C LYS A 86 5.21 12.98 -9.13
N LEU A 87 4.40 12.23 -8.38
CA LEU A 87 2.95 12.27 -8.50
C LEU A 87 2.38 13.61 -8.08
N ASN A 88 2.89 14.16 -6.98
CA ASN A 88 2.44 15.47 -6.51
C ASN A 88 2.73 16.57 -7.55
N ASP A 89 3.89 16.49 -8.19
CA ASP A 89 4.29 17.44 -9.23
C ASP A 89 3.51 17.22 -10.54
N SER A 90 2.83 16.09 -10.67
CA SER A 90 2.06 15.74 -11.87
C SER A 90 0.56 15.92 -11.68
N MET A 91 0.15 16.66 -10.67
CA MET A 91 -1.27 16.89 -10.39
C MET A 91 -1.96 17.52 -11.61
N GLY A 92 -3.10 16.94 -12.01
CA GLY A 92 -3.86 17.41 -13.18
C GLY A 92 -3.32 16.93 -14.53
N LEU A 93 -2.17 16.28 -14.55
CA LEU A 93 -1.57 15.77 -15.78
C LEU A 93 -1.97 14.33 -16.03
N ARG A 94 -1.95 13.94 -17.28
CA ARG A 94 -2.17 12.55 -17.67
C ARG A 94 -0.90 11.74 -17.46
N VAL A 95 -1.01 10.67 -16.70
CA VAL A 95 0.12 9.82 -16.36
C VAL A 95 -0.20 8.36 -16.62
N LYS A 96 0.83 7.57 -16.85
CA LYS A 96 0.76 6.12 -16.87
C LYS A 96 1.46 5.63 -15.61
N ILE A 97 0.75 4.88 -14.78
CA ILE A 97 1.31 4.34 -13.55
C ILE A 97 1.48 2.84 -13.67
N HIS A 98 2.53 2.34 -13.04
CA HIS A 98 2.74 0.91 -12.84
C HIS A 98 2.36 0.58 -11.41
N TYR A 99 1.49 -0.40 -11.22
CA TYR A 99 1.02 -0.76 -9.90
C TYR A 99 1.21 -2.25 -9.64
N GLN A 100 1.27 -2.58 -8.36
CA GLN A 100 1.27 -3.94 -7.86
C GLN A 100 0.13 -4.09 -6.87
N GLU A 101 -0.65 -5.15 -7.01
CA GLU A 101 -1.71 -5.44 -6.06
C GLU A 101 -1.21 -6.42 -5.01
N HIS A 102 -1.33 -6.03 -3.73
CA HIS A 102 -0.99 -6.85 -2.59
C HIS A 102 -2.25 -7.16 -1.81
N LYS A 103 -2.64 -8.43 -1.74
CA LYS A 103 -3.82 -8.85 -0.98
C LYS A 103 -3.43 -9.31 0.42
N GLY A 104 -4.36 -9.14 1.35
CA GLY A 104 -4.17 -9.63 2.70
C GLY A 104 -3.26 -8.78 3.59
N ILE A 105 -3.06 -7.51 3.24
CA ILE A 105 -2.26 -6.61 4.08
C ILE A 105 -2.97 -6.42 5.41
N PRO A 106 -2.27 -6.67 6.54
CA PRO A 106 -2.95 -6.74 7.85
C PRO A 106 -3.30 -5.39 8.46
N SER A 107 -2.80 -4.28 7.93
CA SER A 107 -3.01 -2.97 8.56
C SER A 107 -2.97 -1.86 7.53
N SER A 108 -3.80 -0.82 7.73
CA SER A 108 -3.79 0.40 6.93
C SER A 108 -2.52 1.22 7.13
N CYS A 109 -1.66 0.85 8.09
CA CYS A 109 -0.35 1.48 8.24
C CYS A 109 0.56 1.27 7.03
N PHE A 110 0.30 0.24 6.23
CA PHE A 110 1.07 -0.04 5.02
C PHE A 110 0.43 0.61 3.79
N GLY A 111 -0.84 0.91 3.85
CA GLY A 111 -1.59 1.56 2.78
C GLY A 111 -3.07 1.34 2.95
N GLU A 112 -3.86 2.30 2.51
CA GLU A 112 -5.33 2.21 2.58
C GLU A 112 -5.91 1.37 1.45
N THR A 113 -5.15 1.18 0.37
CA THR A 113 -5.56 0.38 -0.78
C THR A 113 -4.66 -0.83 -0.94
N ALA A 114 -5.12 -1.81 -1.71
CA ALA A 114 -4.31 -2.96 -2.07
C ALA A 114 -3.38 -2.70 -3.27
N TYR A 115 -3.52 -1.55 -3.92
CA TYR A 115 -2.77 -1.20 -5.13
C TYR A 115 -1.65 -0.23 -4.79
N PHE A 116 -0.42 -0.66 -4.96
CA PHE A 116 0.77 0.13 -4.67
C PHE A 116 1.42 0.56 -5.98
N VAL A 117 1.57 1.87 -6.17
CA VAL A 117 2.22 2.44 -7.34
C VAL A 117 3.72 2.56 -7.07
N ASP A 118 4.52 1.97 -7.93
CA ASP A 118 5.98 1.99 -7.79
C ASP A 118 6.68 2.79 -8.89
N GLU A 119 5.97 3.15 -9.94
CA GLU A 119 6.55 3.91 -11.05
C GLU A 119 5.47 4.68 -11.79
N LEU A 120 5.84 5.83 -12.34
CA LEU A 120 4.94 6.58 -13.20
C LEU A 120 5.70 7.28 -14.32
N VAL A 121 4.99 7.50 -15.42
CA VAL A 121 5.49 8.26 -16.57
C VAL A 121 4.44 9.31 -16.92
N VAL A 122 4.87 10.56 -17.09
CA VAL A 122 3.96 11.64 -17.51
C VAL A 122 3.76 11.55 -19.01
N LEU A 123 2.50 11.39 -19.44
CA LEU A 123 2.16 11.25 -20.86
C LEU A 123 1.89 12.57 -21.54
N GLU A 124 1.31 13.53 -20.80
CA GLU A 124 1.01 14.86 -21.32
C GLU A 124 1.39 15.91 -20.29
N LYS A 125 1.95 17.00 -20.75
CA LYS A 125 2.28 18.15 -19.91
C LYS A 125 1.24 19.25 -20.04
#